data_114b45ce2da6e0e34ccdc315d885bb96
#
_entry.id   114b45ce2da6e0e34ccdc315d885bb96
#
_cell.length_a   1.000
_cell.length_b   1.000
_cell.length_c   1.000
_cell.angle_alpha   90.00
_cell.angle_beta   90.00
_cell.angle_gamma   90.00
#
_symmetry.space_group_name_H-M   'P 1'
#
loop_
_entity.id
_entity.type
_entity.pdbx_description
1 polymer ?
#
loop_
_entity_poly.entity_id
_entity_poly.type
_entity_poly.pdbx_seq_one_letter_code
_entity_poly.pdbx_strand_id
1 'polypeptide(L)'
;MRKKIASLLLVLVLCMGLAVPAAAADQKITVGEKTYEALLEAILSETEADSVTVRLDSDVTLTAAVVIGSSDYNGLFEEPQTVTAKNVTIDLNGYTLTGAKDCAVFEVQKDYTLTIVDNSEAKTGKLAADAEEAVVVAEGAVYNALPETAEEPDGGEEAAANPFTDVAEDAYYYDAVLWAVDKGITTGKTETTFVPNETCTTAHILTFLWRASGSPEPTIENPFTDVKEEDYYYKAALWAYEKELVSGNVFTASAPCTRGQTMLYLYLLAGSPEAEPTEFTDVAADSVYNRAISWAVTQGITTGKTETTFAPDEICTRGHIVTFLYRAENTPAGEAKTTPAA
;
A
#
# COMPACT_ATOMS: atom_id res chain seq x y z
N MET A 1 -9.76 3.19 -40.18
CA MET A 1 -9.72 4.51 -39.53
C MET A 1 -8.83 4.57 -38.28
N ARG A 2 -8.37 3.43 -37.73
CA ARG A 2 -7.60 3.37 -36.45
C ARG A 2 -6.10 3.72 -36.53
N LYS A 3 -5.50 3.78 -37.72
CA LYS A 3 -4.05 4.10 -37.91
C LYS A 3 -3.74 5.58 -38.06
N LYS A 4 -4.74 6.47 -38.07
CA LYS A 4 -4.53 7.91 -38.29
C LYS A 4 -4.49 8.73 -37.00
N ILE A 5 -4.92 8.17 -35.83
CA ILE A 5 -4.99 8.92 -34.57
C ILE A 5 -3.60 9.00 -33.93
N ALA A 6 -2.80 7.93 -33.91
CA ALA A 6 -1.45 7.96 -33.34
C ALA A 6 -0.50 8.91 -34.09
N SER A 7 -0.71 9.10 -35.41
CA SER A 7 0.10 10.02 -36.24
C SER A 7 -0.33 11.47 -36.08
N LEU A 8 -1.55 11.73 -35.60
CA LEU A 8 -2.06 13.10 -35.43
C LEU A 8 -1.57 13.71 -34.11
N LEU A 9 -1.41 12.90 -33.05
CA LEU A 9 -0.87 13.36 -31.77
C LEU A 9 0.57 13.82 -31.87
N LEU A 10 1.42 13.13 -32.62
CA LEU A 10 2.82 13.50 -32.83
C LEU A 10 2.98 14.80 -33.61
N VAL A 11 2.06 15.10 -34.53
CA VAL A 11 2.10 16.30 -35.36
C VAL A 11 1.57 17.54 -34.62
N LEU A 12 0.64 17.36 -33.65
CA LEU A 12 0.07 18.51 -32.93
C LEU A 12 1.04 19.10 -31.89
N VAL A 13 1.84 18.26 -31.23
CA VAL A 13 2.89 18.73 -30.30
C VAL A 13 4.00 19.52 -31.05
N LEU A 14 4.27 19.18 -32.31
CA LEU A 14 5.29 19.84 -33.12
C LEU A 14 4.82 21.15 -33.79
N CYS A 15 3.50 21.36 -33.96
CA CYS A 15 2.98 22.51 -34.73
C CYS A 15 2.62 23.75 -33.88
N MET A 16 2.56 23.69 -32.55
CA MET A 16 2.12 24.82 -31.71
C MET A 16 3.27 25.66 -31.11
N GLY A 17 4.52 25.52 -31.57
CA GLY A 17 5.57 26.51 -31.25
C GLY A 17 5.79 26.79 -29.75
N LEU A 18 5.31 25.94 -28.85
CA LEU A 18 5.67 25.98 -27.45
C LEU A 18 7.13 25.54 -27.36
N ALA A 19 8.01 26.48 -27.07
CA ALA A 19 9.41 26.21 -26.78
C ALA A 19 9.43 25.16 -25.64
N VAL A 20 9.71 23.91 -26.01
CA VAL A 20 10.02 22.85 -25.04
C VAL A 20 11.25 23.40 -24.30
N PRO A 21 11.19 23.62 -22.98
CA PRO A 21 12.37 24.04 -22.25
C PRO A 21 13.46 23.00 -22.51
N ALA A 22 14.70 23.47 -22.70
CA ALA A 22 15.85 22.65 -23.10
C ALA A 22 16.11 21.43 -22.17
N ALA A 23 15.45 21.35 -21.01
CA ALA A 23 15.48 20.25 -20.10
C ALA A 23 14.52 19.06 -20.46
N ALA A 24 13.58 19.25 -21.40
CA ALA A 24 12.60 18.22 -21.77
C ALA A 24 13.09 17.26 -22.87
N ALA A 25 14.23 17.55 -23.51
CA ALA A 25 14.71 16.85 -24.71
C ALA A 25 15.33 15.45 -24.42
N ASP A 26 15.53 15.06 -23.14
CA ASP A 26 16.17 13.82 -22.75
C ASP A 26 15.30 12.94 -21.82
N GLN A 27 14.00 13.25 -21.67
CA GLN A 27 13.10 12.46 -20.83
C GLN A 27 12.85 11.09 -21.49
N LYS A 28 12.94 10.03 -20.69
CA LYS A 28 12.67 8.67 -21.12
C LYS A 28 11.67 8.00 -20.16
N ILE A 29 10.59 7.53 -20.75
CA ILE A 29 9.47 6.92 -20.03
C ILE A 29 9.08 5.65 -20.79
N THR A 30 8.90 4.54 -20.10
CA THR A 30 8.64 3.25 -20.72
C THR A 30 7.28 2.68 -20.32
N VAL A 31 6.53 2.16 -21.29
CA VAL A 31 5.32 1.34 -21.10
C VAL A 31 5.50 0.04 -21.89
N GLY A 32 5.61 -1.08 -21.20
CA GLY A 32 5.98 -2.34 -21.82
C GLY A 32 7.35 -2.26 -22.49
N GLU A 33 7.39 -2.48 -23.82
CA GLU A 33 8.63 -2.39 -24.63
C GLU A 33 8.80 -1.05 -25.35
N LYS A 34 7.84 -0.10 -25.19
CA LYS A 34 7.86 1.19 -25.91
C LYS A 34 8.36 2.31 -25.01
N THR A 35 9.10 3.24 -25.60
CA THR A 35 9.63 4.43 -24.94
C THR A 35 8.92 5.69 -25.43
N TYR A 36 8.66 6.62 -24.52
CA TYR A 36 7.96 7.89 -24.71
C TYR A 36 8.79 9.04 -24.16
N GLU A 37 8.56 10.24 -24.66
CA GLU A 37 9.22 11.48 -24.21
C GLU A 37 8.32 12.33 -23.28
N ALA A 38 7.03 11.96 -23.13
CA ALA A 38 6.08 12.66 -22.28
C ALA A 38 5.23 11.68 -21.45
N LEU A 39 5.06 11.99 -20.17
CA LEU A 39 4.32 11.13 -19.23
C LEU A 39 2.86 10.96 -19.66
N LEU A 40 2.20 12.04 -20.07
CA LEU A 40 0.81 11.98 -20.54
C LEU A 40 0.64 11.08 -21.77
N GLU A 41 1.58 11.17 -22.73
CA GLU A 41 1.56 10.32 -23.92
C GLU A 41 1.71 8.84 -23.55
N ALA A 42 2.61 8.53 -22.62
CA ALA A 42 2.82 7.18 -22.10
C ALA A 42 1.54 6.64 -21.45
N ILE A 43 0.86 7.41 -20.59
CA ILE A 43 -0.38 7.02 -19.93
C ILE A 43 -1.52 6.81 -20.94
N LEU A 44 -1.65 7.67 -21.94
CA LEU A 44 -2.68 7.59 -22.98
C LEU A 44 -2.40 6.51 -24.04
N SER A 45 -1.20 5.93 -24.06
CA SER A 45 -0.80 4.94 -25.08
C SER A 45 -1.57 3.62 -25.01
N GLU A 46 -2.04 3.25 -23.80
CA GLU A 46 -2.80 2.02 -23.56
C GLU A 46 -4.31 2.30 -23.67
N THR A 47 -4.91 1.89 -24.78
CA THR A 47 -6.31 2.19 -25.11
C THR A 47 -7.27 1.02 -24.91
N GLU A 48 -6.77 -0.17 -24.58
CA GLU A 48 -7.57 -1.40 -24.46
C GLU A 48 -7.40 -2.12 -23.08
N ALA A 49 -6.49 -1.67 -22.24
CA ALA A 49 -6.22 -2.30 -20.93
C ALA A 49 -6.94 -1.57 -19.80
N ASP A 50 -7.41 -2.30 -18.78
CA ASP A 50 -7.96 -1.72 -17.55
C ASP A 50 -6.88 -1.13 -16.64
N SER A 51 -5.61 -1.45 -16.88
CA SER A 51 -4.47 -0.95 -16.12
C SER A 51 -3.29 -0.62 -17.02
N VAL A 52 -2.52 0.42 -16.66
CA VAL A 52 -1.26 0.77 -17.29
C VAL A 52 -0.18 0.99 -16.23
N THR A 53 1.02 0.46 -16.50
CA THR A 53 2.22 0.74 -15.69
C THR A 53 3.20 1.53 -16.54
N VAL A 54 3.56 2.71 -16.05
CA VAL A 54 4.51 3.63 -16.66
C VAL A 54 5.75 3.68 -15.80
N ARG A 55 6.92 3.36 -16.37
CA ARG A 55 8.21 3.41 -15.68
C ARG A 55 9.02 4.60 -16.16
N LEU A 56 9.63 5.32 -15.23
CA LEU A 56 10.60 6.36 -15.55
C LEU A 56 11.98 5.73 -15.81
N ASP A 57 12.65 6.22 -16.83
CA ASP A 57 14.04 5.85 -17.15
C ASP A 57 14.96 7.09 -17.14
N SER A 58 14.44 8.22 -16.67
CA SER A 58 15.14 9.47 -16.38
C SER A 58 14.29 10.35 -15.46
N ASP A 59 14.87 11.40 -14.90
CA ASP A 59 14.09 12.44 -14.22
C ASP A 59 13.11 13.09 -15.19
N VAL A 60 11.89 13.36 -14.71
CA VAL A 60 10.81 13.95 -15.51
C VAL A 60 10.31 15.22 -14.83
N THR A 61 10.22 16.31 -15.59
CA THR A 61 9.62 17.57 -15.14
C THR A 61 8.39 17.88 -15.98
N LEU A 62 7.26 18.04 -15.31
CA LEU A 62 5.97 18.35 -15.94
C LEU A 62 5.82 19.85 -16.17
N THR A 63 5.05 20.22 -17.18
CA THR A 63 4.67 21.61 -17.50
C THR A 63 3.23 21.92 -17.06
N ALA A 64 2.46 20.92 -16.66
CA ALA A 64 1.10 21.02 -16.12
C ALA A 64 0.80 19.76 -15.29
N ALA A 65 -0.23 19.81 -14.46
CA ALA A 65 -0.73 18.62 -13.77
C ALA A 65 -1.23 17.56 -14.75
N VAL A 66 -0.97 16.29 -14.44
CA VAL A 66 -1.49 15.16 -15.22
C VAL A 66 -2.81 14.70 -14.62
N VAL A 67 -3.88 14.78 -15.39
CA VAL A 67 -5.22 14.35 -14.95
C VAL A 67 -5.42 12.85 -15.24
N ILE A 68 -5.56 12.06 -14.20
CA ILE A 68 -5.95 10.66 -14.29
C ILE A 68 -7.49 10.62 -14.35
N GLY A 69 -8.01 10.65 -15.56
CA GLY A 69 -9.43 10.84 -15.83
C GLY A 69 -9.67 11.38 -17.22
N SER A 70 -10.55 12.36 -17.35
CA SER A 70 -10.86 13.04 -18.61
C SER A 70 -10.58 14.53 -18.48
N SER A 71 -9.78 15.10 -19.37
CA SER A 71 -9.42 16.52 -19.37
C SER A 71 -9.14 17.04 -20.78
N ASP A 72 -9.46 18.30 -21.04
CA ASP A 72 -9.00 19.04 -22.24
C ASP A 72 -7.62 19.66 -22.03
N TYR A 73 -7.05 19.49 -20.83
CA TYR A 73 -5.74 20.03 -20.45
C TYR A 73 -5.63 21.53 -20.71
N ASN A 74 -6.62 22.30 -20.22
CA ASN A 74 -6.74 23.76 -20.39
C ASN A 74 -6.81 24.21 -21.86
N GLY A 75 -7.53 23.46 -22.68
CA GLY A 75 -7.71 23.77 -24.10
C GLY A 75 -6.52 23.35 -24.99
N LEU A 76 -5.61 22.53 -24.46
CA LEU A 76 -4.53 21.95 -25.28
C LEU A 76 -5.08 21.01 -26.35
N PHE A 77 -6.22 20.37 -26.09
CA PHE A 77 -6.92 19.49 -27.02
C PHE A 77 -8.31 20.07 -27.36
N GLU A 78 -8.73 19.97 -28.61
CA GLU A 78 -10.08 20.38 -29.06
C GLU A 78 -11.19 19.59 -28.37
N GLU A 79 -10.91 18.31 -28.05
CA GLU A 79 -11.79 17.42 -27.33
C GLU A 79 -11.08 16.85 -26.10
N PRO A 80 -11.78 16.64 -24.96
CA PRO A 80 -11.17 16.06 -23.78
C PRO A 80 -10.51 14.71 -24.08
N GLN A 81 -9.27 14.55 -23.62
CA GLN A 81 -8.57 13.26 -23.62
C GLN A 81 -8.97 12.48 -22.38
N THR A 82 -9.26 11.20 -22.55
CA THR A 82 -9.66 10.33 -21.45
C THR A 82 -8.63 9.21 -21.27
N VAL A 83 -8.08 9.09 -20.07
CA VAL A 83 -7.29 7.93 -19.67
C VAL A 83 -8.20 6.71 -19.65
N THR A 84 -7.94 5.73 -20.52
CA THR A 84 -8.78 4.54 -20.67
C THR A 84 -8.56 3.58 -19.50
N ALA A 85 -7.30 3.40 -19.09
CA ALA A 85 -6.93 2.55 -17.95
C ALA A 85 -7.49 3.13 -16.63
N LYS A 86 -8.29 2.34 -15.91
CA LYS A 86 -8.84 2.75 -14.61
C LYS A 86 -7.81 2.69 -13.49
N ASN A 87 -6.77 1.88 -13.65
CA ASN A 87 -5.67 1.73 -12.71
C ASN A 87 -4.37 2.18 -13.38
N VAL A 88 -3.82 3.28 -12.94
CA VAL A 88 -2.56 3.83 -13.44
C VAL A 88 -1.49 3.66 -12.38
N THR A 89 -0.40 2.98 -12.72
CA THR A 89 0.77 2.84 -11.86
C THR A 89 1.93 3.62 -12.47
N ILE A 90 2.58 4.47 -11.69
CA ILE A 90 3.80 5.17 -12.05
C ILE A 90 4.95 4.57 -11.23
N ASP A 91 5.88 3.93 -11.91
CA ASP A 91 7.11 3.43 -11.31
C ASP A 91 8.21 4.47 -11.49
N LEU A 92 8.61 5.09 -10.41
CA LEU A 92 9.66 6.11 -10.42
C LEU A 92 11.05 5.53 -10.72
N ASN A 93 11.26 4.22 -10.45
CA ASN A 93 12.50 3.51 -10.80
C ASN A 93 13.79 4.27 -10.39
N GLY A 94 13.76 4.94 -9.23
CA GLY A 94 14.89 5.72 -8.69
C GLY A 94 14.97 7.17 -9.17
N TYR A 95 14.11 7.58 -10.09
CA TYR A 95 14.11 8.93 -10.68
C TYR A 95 13.09 9.85 -10.01
N THR A 96 13.27 11.16 -10.24
CA THR A 96 12.38 12.19 -9.71
C THR A 96 11.33 12.59 -10.76
N LEU A 97 10.06 12.60 -10.35
CA LEU A 97 8.97 13.19 -11.09
C LEU A 97 8.60 14.53 -10.44
N THR A 98 8.89 15.63 -11.14
CA THR A 98 8.66 16.98 -10.64
C THR A 98 7.42 17.60 -11.29
N GLY A 99 6.49 18.10 -10.47
CA GLY A 99 5.33 18.84 -10.91
C GLY A 99 5.66 20.19 -11.51
N ALA A 100 4.71 20.76 -12.24
CA ALA A 100 4.77 22.14 -12.72
C ALA A 100 4.67 23.11 -11.53
N LYS A 101 5.19 24.33 -11.74
CA LYS A 101 5.16 25.38 -10.71
C LYS A 101 3.72 25.68 -10.29
N ASP A 102 3.49 25.78 -8.99
CA ASP A 102 2.19 26.08 -8.36
C ASP A 102 1.07 25.08 -8.74
N CYS A 103 1.42 23.86 -9.23
CA CYS A 103 0.47 22.83 -9.63
C CYS A 103 0.75 21.52 -8.89
N ALA A 104 -0.29 20.74 -8.66
CA ALA A 104 -0.14 19.33 -8.30
C ALA A 104 0.57 18.55 -9.43
N VAL A 105 1.18 17.43 -9.10
CA VAL A 105 1.74 16.51 -10.10
C VAL A 105 0.60 15.75 -10.79
N PHE A 106 -0.35 15.27 -10.01
CA PHE A 106 -1.51 14.55 -10.50
C PHE A 106 -2.83 15.07 -9.93
N GLU A 107 -3.88 14.98 -10.74
CA GLU A 107 -5.28 15.10 -10.33
C GLU A 107 -5.99 13.79 -10.64
N VAL A 108 -6.50 13.07 -9.62
CA VAL A 108 -7.16 11.77 -9.79
C VAL A 108 -8.67 11.95 -9.71
N GLN A 109 -9.37 11.67 -10.80
CA GLN A 109 -10.82 11.79 -10.88
C GLN A 109 -11.51 10.53 -10.34
N LYS A 110 -12.80 10.69 -10.01
CA LYS A 110 -13.67 9.61 -9.52
C LYS A 110 -13.58 8.35 -10.39
N ASP A 111 -13.62 7.18 -9.75
CA ASP A 111 -13.55 5.86 -10.37
C ASP A 111 -12.20 5.51 -11.03
N TYR A 112 -11.14 6.30 -10.74
CA TYR A 112 -9.77 6.00 -11.12
C TYR A 112 -8.89 5.70 -9.90
N THR A 113 -7.85 4.90 -10.14
CA THR A 113 -6.82 4.60 -9.16
C THR A 113 -5.46 5.04 -9.70
N LEU A 114 -4.74 5.84 -8.93
CA LEU A 114 -3.32 6.14 -9.15
C LEU A 114 -2.49 5.45 -8.08
N THR A 115 -1.47 4.72 -8.51
CA THR A 115 -0.48 4.11 -7.62
C THR A 115 0.90 4.61 -8.00
N ILE A 116 1.66 5.12 -7.03
CA ILE A 116 3.06 5.50 -7.23
C ILE A 116 3.93 4.47 -6.54
N VAL A 117 4.89 3.91 -7.26
CA VAL A 117 5.86 2.95 -6.74
C VAL A 117 7.28 3.38 -7.13
N ASP A 118 8.27 2.87 -6.43
CA ASP A 118 9.67 2.92 -6.82
C ASP A 118 10.25 1.52 -6.75
N ASN A 119 10.45 0.88 -7.89
CA ASN A 119 11.00 -0.48 -7.97
C ASN A 119 12.52 -0.50 -8.16
N SER A 120 13.21 0.65 -8.05
CA SER A 120 14.67 0.68 -8.03
C SER A 120 15.24 0.00 -6.78
N GLU A 121 16.48 -0.52 -6.89
CA GLU A 121 17.18 -1.09 -5.73
C GLU A 121 17.44 -0.06 -4.63
N ALA A 122 17.76 1.18 -5.03
CA ALA A 122 18.12 2.25 -4.11
C ALA A 122 16.91 2.94 -3.44
N LYS A 123 15.68 2.74 -3.97
CA LYS A 123 14.46 3.40 -3.49
C LYS A 123 14.59 4.93 -3.39
N THR A 124 15.28 5.55 -4.35
CA THR A 124 15.57 7.00 -4.38
C THR A 124 14.56 7.79 -5.21
N GLY A 125 13.56 7.12 -5.78
CA GLY A 125 12.52 7.77 -6.58
C GLY A 125 11.70 8.75 -5.76
N LYS A 126 11.46 9.95 -6.32
CA LYS A 126 10.74 11.03 -5.63
C LYS A 126 9.60 11.57 -6.47
N LEU A 127 8.50 11.91 -5.80
CA LEU A 127 7.45 12.77 -6.35
C LEU A 127 7.63 14.17 -5.73
N ALA A 128 8.03 15.15 -6.54
CA ALA A 128 8.27 16.52 -6.10
C ALA A 128 7.19 17.47 -6.61
N ALA A 129 6.59 18.25 -5.73
CA ALA A 129 5.62 19.28 -6.06
C ALA A 129 6.00 20.62 -5.45
N ASP A 130 5.62 21.71 -6.11
CA ASP A 130 5.72 23.08 -5.59
C ASP A 130 4.36 23.50 -4.95
N ALA A 131 3.31 22.71 -5.14
CA ALA A 131 2.00 22.89 -4.56
C ALA A 131 1.91 22.26 -3.16
N GLU A 132 0.93 22.70 -2.37
CA GLU A 132 0.66 22.17 -1.01
C GLU A 132 0.35 20.66 -1.03
N GLU A 133 -0.30 20.17 -2.09
CA GLU A 133 -0.58 18.76 -2.32
C GLU A 133 0.04 18.31 -3.65
N ALA A 134 0.87 17.25 -3.59
CA ALA A 134 1.46 16.66 -4.80
C ALA A 134 0.40 15.92 -5.64
N VAL A 135 -0.62 15.35 -5.02
CA VAL A 135 -1.71 14.62 -5.69
C VAL A 135 -3.05 15.07 -5.15
N VAL A 136 -3.89 15.64 -6.02
CA VAL A 136 -5.28 16.00 -5.69
C VAL A 136 -6.19 14.82 -6.02
N VAL A 137 -6.99 14.37 -5.05
CA VAL A 137 -7.82 13.17 -5.17
C VAL A 137 -9.29 13.53 -5.05
N ALA A 138 -10.09 13.26 -6.08
CA ALA A 138 -11.53 13.49 -6.06
C ALA A 138 -12.25 12.44 -5.18
N GLU A 139 -13.44 12.78 -4.68
CA GLU A 139 -14.29 11.84 -3.94
C GLU A 139 -14.61 10.61 -4.79
N GLY A 140 -14.31 9.41 -4.26
CA GLY A 140 -14.47 8.13 -4.96
C GLY A 140 -13.33 7.77 -5.92
N ALA A 141 -12.20 8.50 -5.89
CA ALA A 141 -10.94 8.10 -6.48
C ALA A 141 -10.04 7.42 -5.43
N VAL A 142 -9.02 6.69 -5.89
CA VAL A 142 -8.04 6.03 -5.02
C VAL A 142 -6.63 6.52 -5.36
N TYR A 143 -5.87 6.89 -4.35
CA TYR A 143 -4.45 7.20 -4.47
C TYR A 143 -3.63 6.33 -3.50
N ASN A 144 -2.74 5.54 -4.06
CA ASN A 144 -1.75 4.77 -3.33
C ASN A 144 -0.41 5.49 -3.48
N ALA A 145 -0.02 6.22 -2.44
CA ALA A 145 1.25 6.97 -2.42
C ALA A 145 2.44 6.00 -2.43
N LEU A 146 3.60 6.49 -2.85
CA LEU A 146 4.87 5.87 -2.48
C LEU A 146 4.86 5.65 -0.97
N PRO A 147 5.31 4.49 -0.48
CA PRO A 147 5.75 4.43 0.90
C PRO A 147 6.80 5.52 1.07
N GLU A 148 6.56 6.43 2.00
CA GLU A 148 7.47 7.52 2.29
C GLU A 148 8.86 6.92 2.54
N THR A 149 9.75 7.01 1.54
CA THR A 149 11.16 6.78 1.81
C THR A 149 11.55 7.89 2.75
N ALA A 150 11.97 7.54 3.95
CA ALA A 150 12.48 8.51 4.91
C ALA A 150 13.50 9.37 4.17
N GLU A 151 13.10 10.61 3.81
CA GLU A 151 14.06 11.62 3.41
C GLU A 151 15.01 11.78 4.59
N GLU A 152 16.30 11.63 4.35
CA GLU A 152 17.28 12.12 5.32
C GLU A 152 16.98 13.61 5.46
N PRO A 153 16.53 14.10 6.62
CA PRO A 153 16.19 15.50 6.79
C PRO A 153 17.50 16.31 6.78
N ASP A 154 17.68 17.11 5.73
CA ASP A 154 18.56 18.25 5.83
C ASP A 154 17.91 19.25 6.80
N GLY A 155 18.30 19.19 8.04
CA GLY A 155 17.93 20.16 9.09
C GLY A 155 16.78 19.78 9.99
N GLY A 156 16.95 18.78 10.86
CA GLY A 156 16.45 18.83 12.24
C GLY A 156 14.98 18.57 12.49
N GLU A 157 14.42 17.44 12.00
CA GLU A 157 13.48 16.67 12.80
C GLU A 157 14.10 15.28 13.01
N GLU A 158 14.43 14.99 14.27
CA GLU A 158 14.87 13.67 14.70
C GLU A 158 13.81 12.65 14.24
N ALA A 159 14.23 11.59 13.50
CA ALA A 159 13.43 10.39 13.31
C ALA A 159 12.76 10.09 14.66
N ALA A 160 11.43 9.95 14.69
CA ALA A 160 10.71 9.84 15.95
C ALA A 160 11.43 8.84 16.83
N ALA A 161 12.12 9.36 17.86
CA ALA A 161 13.01 8.57 18.69
C ALA A 161 12.18 7.39 19.22
N ASN A 162 12.72 6.18 19.12
CA ASN A 162 12.04 5.01 19.66
C ASN A 162 11.57 5.32 21.09
N PRO A 163 10.26 5.43 21.34
CA PRO A 163 9.77 5.80 22.66
C PRO A 163 9.92 4.63 23.66
N PHE A 164 10.26 3.42 23.18
CA PHE A 164 10.22 2.21 23.98
C PHE A 164 11.62 1.74 24.37
N THR A 165 11.83 1.58 25.65
CA THR A 165 13.10 1.10 26.22
C THR A 165 13.30 -0.42 26.05
N ASP A 166 12.24 -1.14 25.70
CA ASP A 166 12.21 -2.60 25.54
C ASP A 166 12.12 -3.07 24.07
N VAL A 167 12.36 -2.15 23.13
CA VAL A 167 12.45 -2.40 21.70
C VAL A 167 13.87 -2.06 21.24
N ALA A 168 14.71 -3.09 21.12
CA ALA A 168 16.10 -2.92 20.69
C ALA A 168 16.18 -2.65 19.16
N GLU A 169 17.14 -1.81 18.74
CA GLU A 169 17.30 -1.43 17.32
C GLU A 169 17.62 -2.61 16.39
N ASP A 170 18.25 -3.66 16.91
CA ASP A 170 18.56 -4.89 16.18
C ASP A 170 17.43 -5.94 16.21
N ALA A 171 16.31 -5.64 16.87
CA ALA A 171 15.18 -6.57 16.93
C ALA A 171 14.45 -6.64 15.59
N TYR A 172 14.06 -7.86 15.15
CA TYR A 172 13.35 -8.10 13.88
C TYR A 172 12.03 -7.33 13.76
N TYR A 173 11.46 -6.89 14.86
CA TYR A 173 10.22 -6.12 14.95
C TYR A 173 10.44 -4.61 15.12
N TYR A 174 11.69 -4.13 15.14
CA TYR A 174 11.99 -2.73 15.44
C TYR A 174 11.24 -1.77 14.50
N ASP A 175 11.49 -1.87 13.21
CA ASP A 175 10.85 -1.02 12.19
C ASP A 175 9.33 -1.16 12.20
N ALA A 176 8.84 -2.38 12.41
CA ALA A 176 7.40 -2.64 12.48
C ALA A 176 6.74 -2.01 13.70
N VAL A 177 7.44 -1.92 14.84
CA VAL A 177 6.94 -1.25 16.03
C VAL A 177 6.89 0.27 15.81
N LEU A 178 7.96 0.88 15.27
CA LEU A 178 7.98 2.31 14.98
C LEU A 178 6.91 2.70 13.96
N TRP A 179 6.78 1.92 12.89
CA TRP A 179 5.71 2.07 11.91
C TRP A 179 4.31 1.98 12.56
N ALA A 180 4.08 1.02 13.43
CA ALA A 180 2.79 0.85 14.09
C ALA A 180 2.45 2.01 15.05
N VAL A 181 3.47 2.67 15.61
CA VAL A 181 3.31 3.91 16.40
C VAL A 181 2.95 5.07 15.48
N ASP A 182 3.71 5.27 14.40
CA ASP A 182 3.48 6.32 13.41
C ASP A 182 2.06 6.25 12.82
N LYS A 183 1.62 5.06 12.43
CA LYS A 183 0.26 4.82 11.93
C LYS A 183 -0.86 4.84 13.00
N GLY A 184 -0.53 5.11 14.26
CA GLY A 184 -1.51 5.12 15.35
C GLY A 184 -2.12 3.74 15.67
N ILE A 185 -1.52 2.67 15.16
CA ILE A 185 -1.97 1.28 15.41
C ILE A 185 -1.73 0.91 16.87
N THR A 186 -0.63 1.43 17.44
CA THR A 186 -0.30 1.23 18.86
C THR A 186 0.32 2.50 19.46
N THR A 187 0.15 2.67 20.77
CA THR A 187 0.85 3.67 21.59
C THR A 187 1.76 3.01 22.63
N GLY A 188 2.04 1.72 22.45
CA GLY A 188 2.73 0.91 23.44
C GLY A 188 1.78 0.29 24.48
N LYS A 189 2.36 -0.35 25.46
CA LYS A 189 1.68 -0.81 26.67
C LYS A 189 1.69 0.29 27.74
N THR A 190 2.77 1.06 27.77
CA THR A 190 2.95 2.32 28.48
C THR A 190 3.62 3.32 27.53
N GLU A 191 3.82 4.55 27.98
CA GLU A 191 4.55 5.57 27.20
C GLU A 191 5.99 5.15 26.82
N THR A 192 6.61 4.26 27.58
CA THR A 192 8.02 3.86 27.43
C THR A 192 8.23 2.35 27.20
N THR A 193 7.17 1.55 27.10
CA THR A 193 7.27 0.10 26.88
C THR A 193 6.25 -0.39 25.85
N PHE A 194 6.72 -1.22 24.93
CA PHE A 194 5.89 -1.91 23.95
C PHE A 194 5.48 -3.31 24.36
N VAL A 195 6.35 -4.00 25.10
CA VAL A 195 6.24 -5.39 25.55
C VAL A 195 6.13 -6.37 24.35
N PRO A 196 7.13 -6.43 23.47
CA PRO A 196 7.06 -7.18 22.20
C PRO A 196 6.83 -8.69 22.38
N ASN A 197 7.27 -9.27 23.49
CA ASN A 197 7.14 -10.69 23.79
C ASN A 197 5.83 -11.07 24.50
N GLU A 198 4.97 -10.10 24.82
CA GLU A 198 3.66 -10.39 25.40
C GLU A 198 2.77 -11.11 24.38
N THR A 199 2.15 -12.20 24.80
CA THR A 199 1.22 -12.97 23.95
C THR A 199 -0.05 -12.18 23.67
N CYS A 200 -0.51 -12.27 22.42
CA CYS A 200 -1.72 -11.57 21.98
C CYS A 200 -2.97 -12.43 22.15
N THR A 201 -4.06 -11.75 22.49
CA THR A 201 -5.41 -12.31 22.50
C THR A 201 -6.20 -11.91 21.26
N THR A 202 -7.37 -12.50 21.06
CA THR A 202 -8.31 -12.11 19.99
C THR A 202 -8.62 -10.60 20.03
N ALA A 203 -8.84 -10.04 21.23
CA ALA A 203 -9.08 -8.60 21.36
C ALA A 203 -7.87 -7.76 20.92
N HIS A 204 -6.64 -8.19 21.22
CA HIS A 204 -5.44 -7.48 20.83
C HIS A 204 -5.28 -7.44 19.30
N ILE A 205 -5.32 -8.62 18.64
CA ILE A 205 -5.13 -8.67 17.18
C ILE A 205 -6.21 -7.90 16.42
N LEU A 206 -7.48 -8.07 16.81
CA LEU A 206 -8.57 -7.39 16.11
C LEU A 206 -8.56 -5.88 16.35
N THR A 207 -8.06 -5.40 17.50
CA THR A 207 -7.84 -3.98 17.74
C THR A 207 -6.71 -3.44 16.86
N PHE A 208 -5.61 -4.17 16.68
CA PHE A 208 -4.54 -3.78 15.78
C PHE A 208 -5.00 -3.74 14.32
N LEU A 209 -5.73 -4.76 13.86
CA LEU A 209 -6.30 -4.81 12.51
C LEU A 209 -7.30 -3.68 12.26
N TRP A 210 -8.19 -3.41 13.20
CA TRP A 210 -9.16 -2.32 13.12
C TRP A 210 -8.47 -0.96 13.00
N ARG A 211 -7.44 -0.71 13.82
CA ARG A 211 -6.65 0.52 13.76
C ARG A 211 -5.87 0.63 12.46
N ALA A 212 -5.23 -0.45 12.01
CA ALA A 212 -4.55 -0.50 10.71
C ALA A 212 -5.50 -0.21 9.53
N SER A 213 -6.79 -0.54 9.69
CA SER A 213 -7.84 -0.22 8.69
C SER A 213 -8.41 1.20 8.83
N GLY A 214 -7.76 2.10 9.59
CA GLY A 214 -8.20 3.49 9.78
C GLY A 214 -9.27 3.69 10.85
N SER A 215 -9.47 2.72 11.74
CA SER A 215 -10.44 2.79 12.87
C SER A 215 -11.88 3.11 12.44
N PRO A 216 -12.45 2.48 11.41
CA PRO A 216 -13.79 2.78 10.93
C PRO A 216 -14.83 2.58 12.02
N GLU A 217 -15.84 3.48 12.09
CA GLU A 217 -16.95 3.33 13.03
C GLU A 217 -17.84 2.16 12.60
N PRO A 218 -18.11 1.19 13.49
CA PRO A 218 -19.06 0.11 13.21
C PRO A 218 -20.48 0.65 13.06
N THR A 219 -21.26 0.04 12.16
CA THR A 219 -22.64 0.47 11.86
C THR A 219 -23.72 -0.46 12.45
N ILE A 220 -23.30 -1.58 13.04
CA ILE A 220 -24.20 -2.60 13.61
C ILE A 220 -24.44 -2.41 15.10
N GLU A 221 -25.57 -2.92 15.58
CA GLU A 221 -25.80 -3.13 17.01
C GLU A 221 -24.88 -4.29 17.50
N ASN A 222 -24.48 -4.22 18.77
CA ASN A 222 -23.61 -5.22 19.37
C ASN A 222 -24.26 -6.62 19.37
N PRO A 223 -23.71 -7.58 18.59
CA PRO A 223 -24.24 -8.95 18.54
C PRO A 223 -23.74 -9.83 19.69
N PHE A 224 -22.74 -9.37 20.46
CA PHE A 224 -22.05 -10.17 21.46
C PHE A 224 -22.65 -10.02 22.86
N THR A 225 -22.70 -11.12 23.59
CA THR A 225 -23.17 -11.16 24.97
C THR A 225 -22.08 -10.88 25.99
N ASP A 226 -20.80 -10.98 25.57
CA ASP A 226 -19.60 -10.85 26.40
C ASP A 226 -18.74 -9.62 26.05
N VAL A 227 -19.24 -8.71 25.21
CA VAL A 227 -18.58 -7.45 24.84
C VAL A 227 -19.44 -6.27 25.29
N LYS A 228 -18.84 -5.31 26.00
CA LYS A 228 -19.50 -4.14 26.55
C LYS A 228 -18.93 -2.86 25.94
N GLU A 229 -19.71 -1.78 25.97
CA GLU A 229 -19.28 -0.48 25.43
C GLU A 229 -18.03 0.10 26.10
N GLU A 230 -17.80 -0.19 27.37
CA GLU A 230 -16.60 0.22 28.11
C GLU A 230 -15.33 -0.59 27.76
N ASP A 231 -15.42 -1.68 27.01
CA ASP A 231 -14.27 -2.49 26.62
C ASP A 231 -13.45 -1.74 25.56
N TYR A 232 -12.12 -1.68 25.74
CA TYR A 232 -11.22 -0.97 24.80
C TYR A 232 -11.29 -1.52 23.38
N TYR A 233 -11.73 -2.75 23.21
CA TYR A 233 -11.87 -3.46 21.93
C TYR A 233 -13.31 -3.42 21.39
N TYR A 234 -14.24 -2.71 22.03
CA TYR A 234 -15.66 -2.69 21.65
C TYR A 234 -15.86 -2.45 20.15
N LYS A 235 -15.36 -1.32 19.65
CA LYS A 235 -15.49 -0.97 18.23
C LYS A 235 -14.79 -1.95 17.31
N ALA A 236 -13.61 -2.44 17.71
CA ALA A 236 -12.87 -3.42 16.94
C ALA A 236 -13.61 -4.79 16.86
N ALA A 237 -14.30 -5.20 17.92
CA ALA A 237 -15.11 -6.42 17.93
C ALA A 237 -16.31 -6.31 16.98
N LEU A 238 -17.03 -5.19 17.00
CA LEU A 238 -18.17 -4.95 16.11
C LEU A 238 -17.72 -4.88 14.65
N TRP A 239 -16.66 -4.12 14.38
CA TRP A 239 -16.05 -4.05 13.05
C TRP A 239 -15.60 -5.42 12.53
N ALA A 240 -14.97 -6.23 13.39
CA ALA A 240 -14.57 -7.58 13.02
C ALA A 240 -15.76 -8.48 12.66
N TYR A 241 -16.90 -8.28 13.32
CA TYR A 241 -18.14 -8.97 12.96
C TYR A 241 -18.69 -8.49 11.61
N GLU A 242 -18.72 -7.18 11.35
CA GLU A 242 -19.12 -6.61 10.06
C GLU A 242 -18.24 -7.08 8.90
N LYS A 243 -16.94 -7.32 9.18
CA LYS A 243 -15.97 -7.84 8.22
C LYS A 243 -15.95 -9.37 8.15
N GLU A 244 -16.86 -10.04 8.83
CA GLU A 244 -16.97 -11.51 8.88
C GLU A 244 -15.68 -12.21 9.37
N LEU A 245 -14.82 -11.49 10.11
CA LEU A 245 -13.62 -12.07 10.73
C LEU A 245 -13.97 -12.94 11.91
N VAL A 246 -15.07 -12.63 12.58
CA VAL A 246 -15.65 -13.37 13.72
C VAL A 246 -17.14 -13.53 13.50
N SER A 247 -17.74 -14.55 14.13
CA SER A 247 -19.16 -14.86 14.00
C SER A 247 -19.73 -15.38 15.32
N GLY A 248 -21.06 -15.45 15.39
CA GLY A 248 -21.76 -15.89 16.59
C GLY A 248 -22.01 -14.75 17.57
N ASN A 249 -22.42 -15.09 18.80
CA ASN A 249 -22.82 -14.12 19.83
C ASN A 249 -21.88 -14.10 21.06
N VAL A 250 -20.71 -14.71 20.93
CA VAL A 250 -19.65 -14.73 21.97
C VAL A 250 -18.33 -14.40 21.27
N PHE A 251 -17.67 -13.34 21.73
CA PHE A 251 -16.43 -12.84 21.14
C PHE A 251 -15.18 -13.52 21.69
N THR A 252 -15.21 -13.87 22.96
CA THR A 252 -14.09 -14.50 23.69
C THR A 252 -12.79 -13.66 23.59
N ALA A 253 -12.86 -12.41 24.02
CA ALA A 253 -11.79 -11.42 23.92
C ALA A 253 -10.42 -11.90 24.41
N SER A 254 -10.39 -12.72 25.47
CA SER A 254 -9.17 -13.25 26.11
C SER A 254 -8.61 -14.51 25.46
N ALA A 255 -9.27 -15.09 24.46
CA ALA A 255 -8.75 -16.26 23.76
C ALA A 255 -7.39 -15.96 23.12
N PRO A 256 -6.38 -16.85 23.27
CA PRO A 256 -5.09 -16.66 22.62
C PRO A 256 -5.24 -16.57 21.10
N CYS A 257 -4.55 -15.63 20.46
CA CYS A 257 -4.52 -15.55 19.00
C CYS A 257 -3.31 -16.29 18.43
N THR A 258 -3.56 -17.27 17.57
CA THR A 258 -2.51 -18.08 16.96
C THR A 258 -2.00 -17.49 15.66
N ARG A 259 -0.85 -17.99 15.18
CA ARG A 259 -0.26 -17.60 13.89
C ARG A 259 -1.19 -17.95 12.72
N GLY A 260 -1.80 -19.13 12.73
CA GLY A 260 -2.79 -19.53 11.72
C GLY A 260 -4.00 -18.61 11.68
N GLN A 261 -4.52 -18.25 12.86
CA GLN A 261 -5.66 -17.34 12.98
C GLN A 261 -5.31 -15.92 12.51
N THR A 262 -4.09 -15.44 12.78
CA THR A 262 -3.61 -14.15 12.29
C THR A 262 -3.58 -14.12 10.77
N MET A 263 -3.02 -15.16 10.12
CA MET A 263 -3.02 -15.25 8.66
C MET A 263 -4.43 -15.31 8.08
N LEU A 264 -5.34 -16.04 8.74
CA LEU A 264 -6.73 -16.09 8.30
C LEU A 264 -7.40 -14.71 8.33
N TYR A 265 -7.22 -13.94 9.39
CA TYR A 265 -7.79 -12.59 9.48
C TYR A 265 -7.25 -11.67 8.38
N LEU A 266 -5.94 -11.67 8.13
CA LEU A 266 -5.33 -10.89 7.05
C LEU A 266 -5.86 -11.33 5.67
N TYR A 267 -5.99 -12.63 5.44
CA TYR A 267 -6.49 -13.20 4.20
C TYR A 267 -7.96 -12.81 3.93
N LEU A 268 -8.80 -12.87 4.97
CA LEU A 268 -10.21 -12.46 4.87
C LEU A 268 -10.33 -10.96 4.58
N LEU A 269 -9.53 -10.12 5.23
CA LEU A 269 -9.49 -8.67 4.97
C LEU A 269 -9.02 -8.35 3.56
N ALA A 270 -8.14 -9.16 2.99
CA ALA A 270 -7.72 -9.05 1.59
C ALA A 270 -8.79 -9.54 0.58
N GLY A 271 -9.97 -9.95 1.04
CA GLY A 271 -11.06 -10.45 0.20
C GLY A 271 -10.92 -11.91 -0.22
N SER A 272 -10.14 -12.70 0.51
CA SER A 272 -9.93 -14.14 0.28
C SER A 272 -9.46 -14.46 -1.17
N PRO A 273 -8.38 -13.85 -1.65
CA PRO A 273 -7.93 -14.05 -3.01
C PRO A 273 -7.60 -15.52 -3.30
N GLU A 274 -7.62 -15.91 -4.56
CA GLU A 274 -7.30 -17.27 -4.95
C GLU A 274 -5.85 -17.62 -4.53
N ALA A 275 -5.69 -18.76 -3.88
CA ALA A 275 -4.39 -19.24 -3.41
C ALA A 275 -4.33 -20.77 -3.48
N GLU A 276 -3.19 -21.30 -3.91
CA GLU A 276 -2.91 -22.74 -3.86
C GLU A 276 -2.77 -23.22 -2.42
N PRO A 277 -2.98 -24.50 -2.14
CA PRO A 277 -2.70 -25.07 -0.82
C PRO A 277 -1.23 -24.87 -0.42
N THR A 278 -0.98 -24.66 0.88
CA THR A 278 0.39 -24.57 1.39
C THR A 278 1.11 -25.92 1.39
N GLU A 279 2.44 -25.89 1.24
CA GLU A 279 3.31 -27.06 1.31
C GLU A 279 3.86 -27.33 2.72
N PHE A 280 3.52 -26.52 3.73
CA PHE A 280 3.95 -26.75 5.11
C PHE A 280 3.37 -28.04 5.67
N THR A 281 4.24 -28.91 6.18
CA THR A 281 3.90 -30.27 6.61
C THR A 281 3.08 -30.33 7.90
N ASP A 282 3.08 -29.25 8.68
CA ASP A 282 2.35 -29.08 9.92
C ASP A 282 1.00 -28.34 9.74
N VAL A 283 0.59 -28.10 8.49
CA VAL A 283 -0.71 -27.51 8.14
C VAL A 283 -1.54 -28.53 7.39
N ALA A 284 -2.61 -29.02 8.01
CA ALA A 284 -3.47 -30.03 7.37
C ALA A 284 -4.11 -29.46 6.08
N ALA A 285 -4.26 -30.32 5.06
CA ALA A 285 -4.80 -29.92 3.77
C ALA A 285 -6.25 -29.36 3.84
N ASP A 286 -7.04 -29.84 4.82
CA ASP A 286 -8.41 -29.40 5.10
C ASP A 286 -8.48 -28.28 6.16
N SER A 287 -7.34 -27.78 6.65
CA SER A 287 -7.28 -26.68 7.59
C SER A 287 -7.85 -25.41 6.98
N VAL A 288 -8.67 -24.67 7.73
CA VAL A 288 -9.17 -23.34 7.37
C VAL A 288 -8.04 -22.32 7.14
N TYR A 289 -6.85 -22.59 7.69
CA TYR A 289 -5.66 -21.74 7.54
C TYR A 289 -4.86 -22.02 6.28
N ASN A 290 -5.11 -23.17 5.62
CA ASN A 290 -4.22 -23.69 4.57
C ASN A 290 -3.96 -22.66 3.46
N ARG A 291 -5.02 -22.14 2.82
CA ARG A 291 -4.92 -21.14 1.75
C ARG A 291 -4.46 -19.77 2.26
N ALA A 292 -4.89 -19.38 3.46
CA ALA A 292 -4.48 -18.12 4.08
C ALA A 292 -2.97 -18.07 4.34
N ILE A 293 -2.40 -19.18 4.81
CA ILE A 293 -0.95 -19.32 5.04
C ILE A 293 -0.19 -19.26 3.70
N SER A 294 -0.64 -19.99 2.69
CA SER A 294 -0.02 -19.97 1.35
C SER A 294 -0.04 -18.56 0.74
N TRP A 295 -1.19 -17.89 0.80
CA TRP A 295 -1.32 -16.51 0.37
C TRP A 295 -0.35 -15.59 1.12
N ALA A 296 -0.28 -15.69 2.44
CA ALA A 296 0.58 -14.83 3.25
C ALA A 296 2.08 -15.04 2.94
N VAL A 297 2.49 -16.25 2.58
CA VAL A 297 3.85 -16.54 2.08
C VAL A 297 4.07 -15.87 0.72
N THR A 298 3.14 -16.02 -0.20
CA THR A 298 3.22 -15.41 -1.54
C THR A 298 3.27 -13.88 -1.47
N GLN A 299 2.57 -13.27 -0.50
CA GLN A 299 2.62 -11.83 -0.25
C GLN A 299 3.84 -11.38 0.58
N GLY A 300 4.75 -12.29 0.95
CA GLY A 300 5.92 -11.94 1.77
C GLY A 300 5.61 -11.56 3.22
N ILE A 301 4.38 -11.76 3.68
CA ILE A 301 3.96 -11.46 5.06
C ILE A 301 4.68 -12.37 6.05
N THR A 302 4.91 -13.62 5.64
CA THR A 302 5.61 -14.64 6.43
C THR A 302 6.40 -15.58 5.55
N THR A 303 7.45 -16.18 6.11
CA THR A 303 8.26 -17.23 5.44
C THR A 303 8.09 -18.61 6.10
N GLY A 304 7.18 -18.73 7.07
CA GLY A 304 7.08 -19.90 7.93
C GLY A 304 7.97 -19.80 9.18
N LYS A 305 8.03 -20.86 9.95
CA LYS A 305 8.94 -21.01 11.10
C LYS A 305 10.26 -21.69 10.67
N THR A 306 10.15 -22.61 9.73
CA THR A 306 11.25 -23.27 9.01
C THR A 306 10.85 -23.40 7.54
N GLU A 307 11.71 -23.94 6.71
CA GLU A 307 11.40 -24.22 5.29
C GLU A 307 10.17 -25.14 5.11
N THR A 308 9.87 -25.98 6.08
CA THR A 308 8.82 -27.01 5.99
C THR A 308 7.71 -26.89 7.02
N THR A 309 7.80 -25.95 7.98
CA THR A 309 6.83 -25.79 9.06
C THR A 309 6.39 -24.33 9.23
N PHE A 310 5.13 -24.12 9.52
CA PHE A 310 4.54 -22.82 9.78
C PHE A 310 4.26 -22.56 11.28
N ALA A 311 3.98 -23.60 12.05
CA ALA A 311 3.51 -23.57 13.43
C ALA A 311 2.16 -22.81 13.58
N PRO A 312 1.04 -23.28 12.94
CA PRO A 312 -0.23 -22.57 12.91
C PRO A 312 -0.85 -22.34 14.29
N ASP A 313 -0.59 -23.24 15.24
CA ASP A 313 -1.15 -23.21 16.60
C ASP A 313 -0.27 -22.43 17.61
N GLU A 314 0.90 -21.97 17.18
CA GLU A 314 1.75 -21.12 18.02
C GLU A 314 1.07 -19.77 18.29
N ILE A 315 1.04 -19.35 19.56
CA ILE A 315 0.43 -18.09 19.98
C ILE A 315 1.33 -16.93 19.53
N CYS A 316 0.74 -15.95 18.87
CA CYS A 316 1.43 -14.74 18.47
C CYS A 316 1.78 -13.85 19.65
N THR A 317 2.94 -13.22 19.59
CA THR A 317 3.32 -12.11 20.45
C THR A 317 2.98 -10.77 19.78
N ARG A 318 3.04 -9.67 20.54
CA ARG A 318 2.81 -8.33 20.02
C ARG A 318 3.81 -7.99 18.91
N GLY A 319 5.09 -8.36 19.08
CA GLY A 319 6.11 -8.22 18.04
C GLY A 319 5.78 -8.97 16.75
N HIS A 320 5.27 -10.20 16.86
CA HIS A 320 4.80 -10.96 15.68
C HIS A 320 3.68 -10.22 14.95
N ILE A 321 2.65 -9.75 15.68
CA ILE A 321 1.48 -9.12 15.07
C ILE A 321 1.86 -7.85 14.29
N VAL A 322 2.60 -6.92 14.92
CA VAL A 322 3.00 -5.69 14.22
C VAL A 322 3.91 -5.97 13.02
N THR A 323 4.76 -7.01 13.10
CA THR A 323 5.60 -7.43 11.98
C THR A 323 4.78 -7.98 10.82
N PHE A 324 3.75 -8.77 11.07
CA PHE A 324 2.86 -9.26 10.03
C PHE A 324 2.06 -8.13 9.39
N LEU A 325 1.55 -7.19 10.18
CA LEU A 325 0.84 -6.01 9.68
C LEU A 325 1.76 -5.13 8.84
N TYR A 326 2.96 -4.83 9.34
CA TYR A 326 3.97 -4.05 8.64
C TYR A 326 4.31 -4.65 7.27
N ARG A 327 4.53 -5.98 7.23
CA ARG A 327 4.83 -6.68 5.98
C ARG A 327 3.62 -6.71 5.04
N ALA A 328 2.41 -6.90 5.57
CA ALA A 328 1.20 -6.89 4.76
C ALA A 328 0.98 -5.53 4.05
N GLU A 329 1.35 -4.43 4.70
CA GLU A 329 1.23 -3.07 4.15
C GLU A 329 2.39 -2.73 3.20
N ASN A 330 3.63 -3.15 3.56
CA ASN A 330 4.84 -2.63 2.92
C ASN A 330 5.57 -3.63 2.01
N THR A 331 5.04 -4.86 1.82
CA THR A 331 5.68 -5.82 0.91
C THR A 331 4.93 -5.83 -0.42
N PRO A 332 5.58 -5.50 -1.55
CA PRO A 332 4.98 -5.61 -2.87
C PRO A 332 4.58 -7.06 -3.15
N ALA A 333 3.37 -7.27 -3.68
CA ALA A 333 2.93 -8.59 -4.09
C ALA A 333 3.89 -9.18 -5.15
N GLY A 334 4.57 -10.27 -4.80
CA GLY A 334 5.48 -11.00 -5.72
C GLY A 334 6.94 -11.07 -5.31
N GLU A 335 7.40 -10.33 -4.30
CA GLU A 335 8.76 -10.47 -3.78
C GLU A 335 8.77 -11.28 -2.46
N ALA A 336 8.83 -12.60 -2.58
CA ALA A 336 9.17 -13.46 -1.44
C ALA A 336 10.63 -13.20 -1.04
N LYS A 337 10.86 -12.28 -0.10
CA LYS A 337 12.20 -12.07 0.46
C LYS A 337 12.60 -13.29 1.29
N THR A 338 13.70 -13.91 0.92
CA THR A 338 14.43 -14.88 1.74
C THR A 338 15.07 -14.15 2.93
N THR A 339 14.28 -13.83 3.94
CA THR A 339 14.79 -13.34 5.22
C THR A 339 14.80 -14.52 6.20
N PRO A 340 15.89 -14.76 6.97
CA PRO A 340 15.96 -15.88 7.90
C PRO A 340 14.81 -15.86 8.89
N ALA A 341 14.34 -17.06 9.25
CA ALA A 341 13.32 -17.27 10.28
C ALA A 341 13.75 -16.61 11.59
N ALA A 342 12.88 -15.76 12.15
CA ALA A 342 13.01 -15.24 13.51
C ALA A 342 12.49 -16.25 14.53
#